data_4737b5847cc39d6eab28829201a0c0f4
#
_entry.id   4737b5847cc39d6eab28829201a0c0f4
#
_cell.length_a   1.000
_cell.length_b   1.000
_cell.length_c   1.000
_cell.angle_alpha   90.00
_cell.angle_beta   90.00
_cell.angle_gamma   90.00
#
_symmetry.space_group_name_H-M   'P 1'
#
loop_
_entity.id
_entity.type
_entity.pdbx_description
1 polymer ?
#
loop_
_entity_poly.entity_id
_entity_poly.type
_entity_poly.pdbx_seq_one_letter_code
_entity_poly.pdbx_strand_id
1 'polypeptide(L)'
;MRAISLKKNVNNIYSIIPFEKKFFQNYGCDVKYVGNPLANKIDKYIKSRISHMKANIISILPGSRESEIKKSIPIFNKLIEHFRDKSFIICGVNNVRKEIYDEINFHKNVKIYFDRTYDAVRSSYLSIVMSGTASLEVALLKRPQIVVYRTSPISAFIALSILKVKYISLVNLILNKPIVKEFIQNKFNCNNLIKELKDIESKSRKREFDNSYRELRSIIGKEDASKNVSEKIYKNL
;
A
#
# COMPACT_ATOMS: atom_id res chain seq x y z
N MET A 1 -0.68 -8.99 23.92
CA MET A 1 -1.03 -10.42 24.02
C MET A 1 -0.30 -11.29 23.00
N ARG A 2 -0.37 -11.03 21.68
CA ARG A 2 0.33 -11.83 20.64
C ARG A 2 1.86 -11.85 20.82
N ALA A 3 2.50 -10.73 21.14
CA ALA A 3 3.94 -10.67 21.39
C ALA A 3 4.38 -11.52 22.59
N ILE A 4 3.60 -11.53 23.68
CA ILE A 4 3.88 -12.36 24.86
C ILE A 4 3.78 -13.85 24.54
N SER A 5 2.80 -14.23 23.73
CA SER A 5 2.66 -15.62 23.26
C SER A 5 3.84 -16.03 22.38
N LEU A 6 4.28 -15.17 21.47
CA LEU A 6 5.45 -15.42 20.62
C LEU A 6 6.71 -15.64 21.48
N LYS A 7 6.94 -14.78 22.48
CA LYS A 7 8.09 -14.93 23.39
C LYS A 7 8.16 -16.28 24.07
N LYS A 8 7.00 -16.88 24.41
CA LYS A 8 6.95 -18.16 25.13
C LYS A 8 7.09 -19.38 24.21
N ASN A 9 6.65 -19.27 22.96
CA ASN A 9 6.43 -20.42 22.10
C ASN A 9 7.31 -20.45 20.85
N VAL A 10 8.19 -19.45 20.63
CA VAL A 10 8.99 -19.34 19.41
C VAL A 10 10.43 -19.03 19.74
N ASN A 11 11.36 -19.82 19.20
CA ASN A 11 12.80 -19.66 19.44
C ASN A 11 13.39 -18.47 18.64
N ASN A 12 12.94 -18.27 17.40
CA ASN A 12 13.43 -17.21 16.52
C ASN A 12 12.29 -16.48 15.87
N ILE A 13 12.37 -15.14 15.83
CA ILE A 13 11.42 -14.28 15.14
C ILE A 13 12.16 -13.48 14.08
N TYR A 14 11.75 -13.64 12.81
CA TYR A 14 12.28 -12.89 11.69
C TYR A 14 11.24 -11.88 11.20
N SER A 15 11.60 -10.59 11.26
CA SER A 15 10.73 -9.50 10.83
C SER A 15 11.10 -9.07 9.40
N ILE A 16 10.07 -8.75 8.62
CA ILE A 16 10.20 -8.18 7.27
C ILE A 16 9.86 -6.68 7.23
N ILE A 17 9.46 -6.11 8.39
CA ILE A 17 9.16 -4.69 8.53
C ILE A 17 10.13 -4.09 9.56
N PRO A 18 10.88 -3.03 9.21
CA PRO A 18 11.99 -2.53 10.06
C PRO A 18 11.58 -2.15 11.48
N PHE A 19 10.43 -1.48 11.67
CA PHE A 19 9.99 -1.01 12.99
C PHE A 19 9.51 -2.13 13.92
N GLU A 20 9.16 -3.30 13.39
CA GLU A 20 8.71 -4.45 14.20
C GLU A 20 9.80 -4.92 15.16
N LYS A 21 11.08 -4.82 14.76
CA LYS A 21 12.20 -5.15 15.65
C LYS A 21 12.08 -4.40 16.99
N LYS A 22 11.97 -3.06 16.92
CA LYS A 22 11.83 -2.22 18.12
C LYS A 22 10.53 -2.51 18.88
N PHE A 23 9.43 -2.71 18.15
CA PHE A 23 8.14 -3.03 18.76
C PHE A 23 8.21 -4.32 19.59
N PHE A 24 8.72 -5.41 19.03
CA PHE A 24 8.81 -6.69 19.73
C PHE A 24 9.86 -6.71 20.84
N GLN A 25 10.95 -5.94 20.71
CA GLN A 25 11.95 -5.76 21.77
C GLN A 25 11.34 -5.18 23.05
N ASN A 26 10.36 -4.27 22.95
CA ASN A 26 9.64 -3.73 24.11
C ASN A 26 8.86 -4.82 24.91
N TYR A 27 8.61 -5.96 24.29
CA TYR A 27 8.01 -7.14 24.94
C TYR A 27 9.04 -8.21 25.31
N GLY A 28 10.33 -7.89 25.20
CA GLY A 28 11.44 -8.80 25.49
C GLY A 28 11.57 -9.96 24.50
N CYS A 29 11.14 -9.78 23.24
CA CYS A 29 11.37 -10.73 22.17
C CYS A 29 12.65 -10.35 21.41
N ASP A 30 13.54 -11.34 21.15
CA ASP A 30 14.63 -11.15 20.20
C ASP A 30 14.09 -11.29 18.76
N VAL A 31 14.10 -10.20 18.03
CA VAL A 31 13.61 -10.15 16.64
C VAL A 31 14.71 -9.66 15.72
N LYS A 32 14.97 -10.43 14.68
CA LYS A 32 15.97 -10.12 13.65
C LYS A 32 15.27 -9.59 12.40
N TYR A 33 15.57 -8.35 12.01
CA TYR A 33 15.14 -7.84 10.71
C TYR A 33 15.97 -8.53 9.61
N VAL A 34 15.31 -9.06 8.60
CA VAL A 34 15.96 -9.87 7.55
C VAL A 34 15.85 -9.26 6.16
N GLY A 35 15.29 -8.06 6.06
CA GLY A 35 14.97 -7.41 4.80
C GLY A 35 13.47 -7.56 4.45
N ASN A 36 13.05 -6.93 3.35
CA ASN A 36 11.67 -6.99 2.90
C ASN A 36 11.59 -7.64 1.52
N PRO A 37 10.85 -8.76 1.36
CA PRO A 37 10.80 -9.51 0.10
C PRO A 37 10.19 -8.72 -1.07
N LEU A 38 9.29 -7.75 -0.78
CA LEU A 38 8.71 -6.89 -1.81
C LEU A 38 9.74 -5.99 -2.47
N ALA A 39 10.74 -5.52 -1.71
CA ALA A 39 11.79 -4.66 -2.24
C ALA A 39 12.53 -5.36 -3.38
N ASN A 40 12.97 -6.61 -3.17
CA ASN A 40 13.69 -7.37 -4.18
C ASN A 40 12.79 -7.77 -5.36
N LYS A 41 11.53 -8.15 -5.09
CA LYS A 41 10.55 -8.46 -6.14
C LYS A 41 10.35 -7.26 -7.07
N ILE A 42 10.19 -6.07 -6.50
CA ILE A 42 9.96 -4.84 -7.26
C ILE A 42 11.22 -4.39 -8.00
N ASP A 43 12.39 -4.49 -7.39
CA ASP A 43 13.66 -4.18 -8.06
C ASP A 43 13.87 -5.08 -9.30
N LYS A 44 13.61 -6.39 -9.19
CA LYS A 44 13.66 -7.33 -10.33
C LYS A 44 12.65 -6.93 -11.41
N TYR A 45 11.42 -6.60 -11.01
CA TYR A 45 10.39 -6.17 -11.93
C TYR A 45 10.77 -4.87 -12.68
N ILE A 46 11.32 -3.87 -11.97
CA ILE A 46 11.75 -2.60 -12.57
C ILE A 46 12.86 -2.81 -13.60
N LYS A 47 13.82 -3.69 -13.29
CA LYS A 47 14.92 -4.03 -14.20
C LYS A 47 14.47 -4.78 -15.46
N SER A 48 13.44 -5.62 -15.34
CA SER A 48 12.96 -6.46 -16.45
C SER A 48 11.99 -5.77 -17.40
N ARG A 49 11.49 -4.57 -17.07
CA ARG A 49 10.44 -3.91 -17.85
C ARG A 49 10.63 -2.41 -17.95
N ILE A 50 10.57 -1.90 -19.17
CA ILE A 50 10.46 -0.46 -19.45
C ILE A 50 8.96 -0.10 -19.34
N SER A 51 8.65 0.97 -18.62
CA SER A 51 7.30 1.48 -18.53
C SER A 51 7.33 3.01 -18.64
N HIS A 52 6.47 3.53 -19.48
CA HIS A 52 6.30 4.99 -19.64
C HIS A 52 5.10 5.45 -18.81
N MET A 53 5.37 6.38 -17.88
CA MET A 53 4.32 7.04 -17.13
C MET A 53 3.52 7.97 -18.06
N LYS A 54 2.19 7.93 -17.93
CA LYS A 54 1.27 8.85 -18.59
C LYS A 54 0.66 9.79 -17.56
N ALA A 55 0.78 11.10 -17.80
CA ALA A 55 0.37 12.13 -16.85
C ALA A 55 -1.16 12.21 -16.59
N ASN A 56 -1.95 11.54 -17.41
CA ASN A 56 -3.41 11.52 -17.28
C ASN A 56 -3.98 10.20 -16.73
N ILE A 57 -3.12 9.23 -16.32
CA ILE A 57 -3.59 7.95 -15.81
C ILE A 57 -3.49 7.91 -14.29
N ILE A 58 -4.58 7.54 -13.62
CA ILE A 58 -4.66 7.24 -12.19
C ILE A 58 -4.91 5.74 -12.02
N SER A 59 -4.10 5.05 -11.22
CA SER A 59 -4.41 3.68 -10.84
C SER A 59 -5.18 3.63 -9.51
N ILE A 60 -6.16 2.76 -9.43
CA ILE A 60 -6.92 2.49 -8.22
C ILE A 60 -6.70 1.04 -7.82
N LEU A 61 -6.18 0.84 -6.61
CA LEU A 61 -5.99 -0.45 -5.98
C LEU A 61 -7.07 -0.60 -4.89
N PRO A 62 -8.25 -1.16 -5.23
CA PRO A 62 -9.43 -1.07 -4.37
C PRO A 62 -9.41 -2.04 -3.19
N GLY A 63 -8.36 -2.85 -3.07
CA GLY A 63 -8.18 -3.83 -2.01
C GLY A 63 -8.35 -5.27 -2.49
N SER A 64 -8.30 -6.20 -1.54
CA SER A 64 -8.36 -7.64 -1.80
C SER A 64 -9.58 -8.32 -1.17
N ARG A 65 -10.48 -7.57 -0.52
CA ARG A 65 -11.69 -8.08 0.10
C ARG A 65 -12.92 -7.49 -0.57
N GLU A 66 -13.84 -8.36 -0.96
CA GLU A 66 -15.09 -7.99 -1.63
C GLU A 66 -15.86 -6.88 -0.90
N SER A 67 -15.98 -6.99 0.43
CA SER A 67 -16.70 -6.03 1.25
C SER A 67 -16.06 -4.63 1.29
N GLU A 68 -14.74 -4.54 1.16
CA GLU A 68 -14.00 -3.28 1.10
C GLU A 68 -14.19 -2.63 -0.27
N ILE A 69 -14.10 -3.44 -1.33
CA ILE A 69 -14.27 -3.00 -2.72
C ILE A 69 -15.69 -2.45 -2.92
N LYS A 70 -16.73 -3.23 -2.60
CA LYS A 70 -18.13 -2.80 -2.74
C LYS A 70 -18.44 -1.47 -2.04
N LYS A 71 -17.91 -1.28 -0.82
CA LYS A 71 -18.11 -0.03 -0.09
C LYS A 71 -17.40 1.18 -0.70
N SER A 72 -16.38 0.93 -1.52
CA SER A 72 -15.55 1.97 -2.12
C SER A 72 -16.01 2.36 -3.53
N ILE A 73 -16.67 1.45 -4.25
CA ILE A 73 -17.16 1.67 -5.63
C ILE A 73 -17.99 2.97 -5.78
N PRO A 74 -18.97 3.28 -4.92
CA PRO A 74 -19.74 4.51 -5.09
C PRO A 74 -18.90 5.79 -4.99
N ILE A 75 -17.79 5.75 -4.21
CA ILE A 75 -16.86 6.88 -4.09
C ILE A 75 -16.01 6.98 -5.35
N PHE A 76 -15.51 5.84 -5.84
CA PHE A 76 -14.70 5.80 -7.05
C PHE A 76 -15.50 6.22 -8.29
N ASN A 77 -16.77 5.79 -8.43
CA ASN A 77 -17.62 6.21 -9.53
C ASN A 77 -17.79 7.73 -9.56
N LYS A 78 -18.10 8.36 -8.42
CA LYS A 78 -18.18 9.83 -8.32
C LYS A 78 -16.87 10.51 -8.67
N LEU A 79 -15.73 9.92 -8.30
CA LEU A 79 -14.41 10.46 -8.63
C LEU A 79 -14.13 10.38 -10.13
N ILE A 80 -14.45 9.24 -10.76
CA ILE A 80 -14.26 9.00 -12.19
C ILE A 80 -15.14 9.95 -13.01
N GLU A 81 -16.40 10.15 -12.60
CA GLU A 81 -17.31 11.10 -13.22
C GLU A 81 -16.84 12.55 -13.12
N HIS A 82 -16.17 12.90 -12.01
CA HIS A 82 -15.60 14.25 -11.84
C HIS A 82 -14.41 14.50 -12.76
N PHE A 83 -13.55 13.49 -12.98
CA PHE A 83 -12.32 13.61 -13.79
C PHE A 83 -12.49 12.92 -15.16
N ARG A 84 -13.37 13.45 -16.02
CA ARG A 84 -13.64 12.88 -17.37
C ARG A 84 -12.45 13.00 -18.33
N ASP A 85 -11.53 13.91 -18.06
CA ASP A 85 -10.27 14.12 -18.80
C ASP A 85 -9.15 13.16 -18.39
N LYS A 86 -9.30 12.46 -17.26
CA LYS A 86 -8.35 11.47 -16.76
C LYS A 86 -8.77 10.05 -17.18
N SER A 87 -7.79 9.16 -17.29
CA SER A 87 -8.03 7.74 -17.48
C SER A 87 -7.77 6.99 -16.16
N PHE A 88 -8.53 5.96 -15.89
CA PHE A 88 -8.40 5.17 -14.67
C PHE A 88 -8.07 3.72 -14.99
N ILE A 89 -7.14 3.14 -14.22
CA ILE A 89 -6.86 1.70 -14.25
C ILE A 89 -7.20 1.13 -12.89
N ILE A 90 -8.21 0.26 -12.86
CA ILE A 90 -8.59 -0.46 -11.64
C ILE A 90 -7.78 -1.75 -11.58
N CYS A 91 -7.06 -1.94 -10.48
CA CYS A 91 -6.32 -3.17 -10.24
C CYS A 91 -7.24 -4.21 -9.58
N GLY A 92 -7.84 -5.05 -10.41
CA GLY A 92 -8.64 -6.19 -9.95
C GLY A 92 -7.76 -7.31 -9.40
N VAL A 93 -8.32 -8.11 -8.51
CA VAL A 93 -7.67 -9.28 -7.91
C VAL A 93 -8.49 -10.53 -8.17
N ASN A 94 -7.83 -11.66 -8.45
CA ASN A 94 -8.50 -12.91 -8.86
C ASN A 94 -9.24 -13.64 -7.72
N ASN A 95 -8.95 -13.30 -6.46
CA ASN A 95 -9.65 -13.87 -5.30
C ASN A 95 -10.97 -13.16 -4.97
N VAL A 96 -11.38 -12.21 -5.80
CA VAL A 96 -12.66 -11.49 -5.71
C VAL A 96 -13.43 -11.72 -7.00
N ARG A 97 -14.76 -11.89 -6.90
CA ARG A 97 -15.64 -12.11 -8.04
C ARG A 97 -15.52 -10.96 -9.03
N LYS A 98 -15.35 -11.27 -10.31
CA LYS A 98 -15.11 -10.26 -11.37
C LYS A 98 -16.30 -9.33 -11.57
N GLU A 99 -17.50 -9.81 -11.36
CA GLU A 99 -18.77 -9.08 -11.50
C GLU A 99 -18.84 -7.86 -10.57
N ILE A 100 -18.09 -7.86 -9.46
CA ILE A 100 -18.02 -6.70 -8.56
C ILE A 100 -17.40 -5.49 -9.25
N TYR A 101 -16.53 -5.72 -10.21
CA TYR A 101 -15.90 -4.63 -10.96
C TYR A 101 -16.79 -4.08 -12.08
N ASP A 102 -17.88 -4.76 -12.46
CA ASP A 102 -18.81 -4.29 -13.50
C ASP A 102 -19.50 -2.99 -13.07
N GLU A 103 -19.72 -2.81 -11.76
CA GLU A 103 -20.27 -1.57 -11.19
C GLU A 103 -19.37 -0.33 -11.38
N ILE A 104 -18.13 -0.50 -11.82
CA ILE A 104 -17.17 0.58 -12.12
C ILE A 104 -16.72 0.57 -13.58
N ASN A 105 -16.84 -0.56 -14.26
CA ASN A 105 -16.34 -0.78 -15.62
C ASN A 105 -17.19 -0.09 -16.71
N PHE A 106 -18.39 0.41 -16.38
CA PHE A 106 -19.26 1.08 -17.35
C PHE A 106 -18.74 2.46 -17.82
N HIS A 107 -17.78 3.04 -17.12
CA HIS A 107 -17.17 4.30 -17.51
C HIS A 107 -16.20 4.11 -18.67
N LYS A 108 -16.33 4.90 -19.75
CA LYS A 108 -15.49 4.81 -20.96
C LYS A 108 -14.01 5.08 -20.72
N ASN A 109 -13.67 5.82 -19.67
CA ASN A 109 -12.30 6.18 -19.29
C ASN A 109 -11.70 5.23 -18.23
N VAL A 110 -12.32 4.07 -17.98
CA VAL A 110 -11.86 3.04 -17.05
C VAL A 110 -11.37 1.82 -17.79
N LYS A 111 -10.29 1.21 -17.31
CA LYS A 111 -9.82 -0.13 -17.69
C LYS A 111 -9.57 -0.95 -16.43
N ILE A 112 -9.89 -2.23 -16.46
CA ILE A 112 -9.61 -3.14 -15.35
C ILE A 112 -8.44 -4.04 -15.73
N TYR A 113 -7.43 -4.11 -14.86
CA TYR A 113 -6.27 -5.00 -15.03
C TYR A 113 -6.25 -6.02 -13.90
N PHE A 114 -6.24 -7.31 -14.25
CA PHE A 114 -6.01 -8.41 -13.33
C PHE A 114 -4.55 -8.86 -13.44
N ASP A 115 -3.92 -9.16 -12.29
CA ASP A 115 -2.51 -9.61 -12.17
C ASP A 115 -1.45 -8.69 -12.82
N ARG A 116 -1.82 -7.45 -13.10
CA ARG A 116 -0.95 -6.46 -13.74
C ARG A 116 -0.84 -5.18 -12.90
N THR A 117 -0.90 -5.33 -11.57
CA THR A 117 -0.87 -4.18 -10.64
C THR A 117 0.37 -3.31 -10.84
N TYR A 118 1.55 -3.90 -11.01
CA TYR A 118 2.78 -3.13 -11.17
C TYR A 118 2.83 -2.39 -12.52
N ASP A 119 2.28 -2.98 -13.58
CA ASP A 119 2.14 -2.30 -14.88
C ASP A 119 1.19 -1.09 -14.76
N ALA A 120 0.05 -1.27 -14.10
CA ALA A 120 -0.92 -0.21 -13.84
C ALA A 120 -0.32 0.94 -13.04
N VAL A 121 0.32 0.63 -11.92
CA VAL A 121 0.97 1.63 -11.05
C VAL A 121 2.07 2.37 -11.78
N ARG A 122 2.95 1.68 -12.51
CA ARG A 122 4.06 2.33 -13.23
C ARG A 122 3.62 3.18 -14.41
N SER A 123 2.52 2.85 -15.07
CA SER A 123 1.95 3.66 -16.15
C SER A 123 1.19 4.89 -15.64
N SER A 124 0.82 4.92 -14.36
CA SER A 124 0.05 5.99 -13.74
C SER A 124 0.96 7.07 -13.15
N TYR A 125 0.49 8.32 -13.11
CA TYR A 125 1.21 9.39 -12.41
C TYR A 125 0.92 9.40 -10.90
N LEU A 126 -0.19 8.75 -10.49
CA LEU A 126 -0.65 8.67 -9.11
C LEU A 126 -1.46 7.38 -8.89
N SER A 127 -1.48 6.88 -7.67
CA SER A 127 -2.28 5.73 -7.26
C SER A 127 -3.19 6.07 -6.07
N ILE A 128 -4.43 5.55 -6.10
CA ILE A 128 -5.31 5.51 -4.92
C ILE A 128 -5.31 4.08 -4.41
N VAL A 129 -4.92 3.90 -3.15
CA VAL A 129 -4.58 2.58 -2.62
C VAL A 129 -5.39 2.26 -1.37
N MET A 130 -6.13 1.16 -1.38
CA MET A 130 -6.70 0.61 -0.15
C MET A 130 -5.56 0.22 0.81
N SER A 131 -5.67 0.63 2.07
CA SER A 131 -4.63 0.41 3.07
C SER A 131 -4.24 -1.07 3.18
N GLY A 132 -2.94 -1.32 3.22
CA GLY A 132 -2.34 -2.65 3.28
C GLY A 132 -0.92 -2.65 2.69
N THR A 133 -0.45 -3.83 2.34
CA THR A 133 0.87 -4.05 1.74
C THR A 133 1.05 -3.29 0.42
N ALA A 134 -0.03 -3.09 -0.32
CA ALA A 134 -0.02 -2.39 -1.60
C ALA A 134 0.51 -0.95 -1.49
N SER A 135 0.33 -0.25 -0.36
CA SER A 135 0.89 1.09 -0.16
C SER A 135 2.42 1.08 -0.19
N LEU A 136 3.05 0.03 0.34
CA LEU A 136 4.50 -0.14 0.27
C LEU A 136 4.96 -0.46 -1.16
N GLU A 137 4.22 -1.31 -1.88
CA GLU A 137 4.52 -1.65 -3.28
C GLU A 137 4.48 -0.40 -4.17
N VAL A 138 3.46 0.45 -4.03
CA VAL A 138 3.34 1.70 -4.78
C VAL A 138 4.49 2.67 -4.48
N ALA A 139 4.90 2.79 -3.22
CA ALA A 139 6.05 3.62 -2.84
C ALA A 139 7.37 3.10 -3.41
N LEU A 140 7.59 1.78 -3.40
CA LEU A 140 8.76 1.14 -4.01
C LEU A 140 8.78 1.29 -5.54
N LEU A 141 7.61 1.35 -6.18
CA LEU A 141 7.45 1.68 -7.59
C LEU A 141 7.59 3.20 -7.87
N LYS A 142 7.86 4.01 -6.84
CA LYS A 142 8.08 5.46 -6.90
C LYS A 142 6.90 6.22 -7.50
N ARG A 143 5.68 5.87 -7.08
CA ARG A 143 4.48 6.61 -7.50
C ARG A 143 3.84 7.33 -6.32
N PRO A 144 3.51 8.62 -6.45
CA PRO A 144 2.67 9.32 -5.49
C PRO A 144 1.39 8.54 -5.21
N GLN A 145 0.88 8.61 -3.98
CA GLN A 145 -0.31 7.85 -3.63
C GLN A 145 -1.15 8.54 -2.57
N ILE A 146 -2.43 8.22 -2.60
CA ILE A 146 -3.40 8.50 -1.54
C ILE A 146 -3.81 7.15 -0.96
N VAL A 147 -3.71 7.00 0.36
CA VAL A 147 -4.16 5.78 1.03
C VAL A 147 -5.58 5.97 1.55
N VAL A 148 -6.43 5.01 1.24
CA VAL A 148 -7.84 5.01 1.67
C VAL A 148 -8.14 3.75 2.48
N TYR A 149 -9.12 3.86 3.39
CA TYR A 149 -9.57 2.70 4.15
C TYR A 149 -11.03 2.85 4.54
N ARG A 150 -11.83 1.83 4.24
CA ARG A 150 -13.22 1.74 4.64
C ARG A 150 -13.59 0.31 5.00
N THR A 151 -14.08 0.12 6.21
CA THR A 151 -14.55 -1.17 6.70
C THR A 151 -15.89 -1.01 7.43
N SER A 152 -16.40 -2.06 8.05
CA SER A 152 -17.60 -1.92 8.86
C SER A 152 -17.34 -1.01 10.07
N PRO A 153 -18.32 -0.24 10.55
CA PRO A 153 -18.15 0.63 11.72
C PRO A 153 -17.63 -0.13 12.95
N ILE A 154 -18.13 -1.34 13.17
CA ILE A 154 -17.73 -2.21 14.30
C ILE A 154 -16.26 -2.61 14.15
N SER A 155 -15.84 -3.09 12.97
CA SER A 155 -14.45 -3.47 12.72
C SER A 155 -13.51 -2.27 12.81
N ALA A 156 -13.94 -1.09 12.37
CA ALA A 156 -13.18 0.15 12.49
C ALA A 156 -13.01 0.56 13.94
N PHE A 157 -14.07 0.53 14.73
CA PHE A 157 -14.03 0.86 16.16
C PHE A 157 -13.06 -0.06 16.91
N ILE A 158 -13.16 -1.38 16.69
CA ILE A 158 -12.26 -2.37 17.29
C ILE A 158 -10.81 -2.12 16.87
N ALA A 159 -10.55 -1.93 15.57
CA ALA A 159 -9.20 -1.70 15.07
C ALA A 159 -8.57 -0.41 15.64
N LEU A 160 -9.30 0.69 15.65
CA LEU A 160 -8.83 1.97 16.17
C LEU A 160 -8.65 1.96 17.69
N SER A 161 -9.48 1.20 18.42
CA SER A 161 -9.41 1.11 19.90
C SER A 161 -8.25 0.20 20.35
N ILE A 162 -7.95 -0.87 19.61
CA ILE A 162 -6.91 -1.83 19.97
C ILE A 162 -5.55 -1.40 19.44
N LEU A 163 -5.51 -0.84 18.24
CA LEU A 163 -4.28 -0.40 17.58
C LEU A 163 -4.09 1.09 17.84
N LYS A 164 -3.37 1.45 18.91
CA LYS A 164 -2.87 2.83 19.15
C LYS A 164 -1.81 3.24 18.11
N VAL A 165 -2.04 2.91 16.84
CA VAL A 165 -1.11 3.25 15.76
C VAL A 165 -1.42 4.63 15.21
N LYS A 166 -0.39 5.42 15.01
CA LYS A 166 -0.48 6.79 14.49
C LYS A 166 -0.90 6.83 13.00
N TYR A 167 -0.57 5.80 12.24
CA TYR A 167 -0.78 5.68 10.80
C TYR A 167 -1.31 4.30 10.43
N ILE A 168 -1.96 4.19 9.27
CA ILE A 168 -2.47 2.92 8.73
C ILE A 168 -1.68 2.42 7.51
N SER A 169 -0.95 3.29 6.81
CA SER A 169 -0.11 2.90 5.69
C SER A 169 1.27 2.46 6.17
N LEU A 170 1.83 1.43 5.54
CA LEU A 170 3.20 0.99 5.83
C LEU A 170 4.23 2.09 5.54
N VAL A 171 3.97 2.95 4.56
CA VAL A 171 4.85 4.07 4.22
C VAL A 171 5.00 5.01 5.41
N ASN A 172 3.89 5.52 5.95
CA ASN A 172 3.91 6.44 7.07
C ASN A 172 4.42 5.77 8.36
N LEU A 173 4.09 4.50 8.57
CA LEU A 173 4.56 3.72 9.72
C LEU A 173 6.09 3.54 9.69
N ILE A 174 6.66 3.16 8.55
CA ILE A 174 8.11 2.94 8.42
C ILE A 174 8.87 4.26 8.54
N LEU A 175 8.38 5.31 7.89
CA LEU A 175 9.00 6.64 7.94
C LEU A 175 8.72 7.39 9.24
N ASN A 176 7.70 6.98 10.00
CA ASN A 176 7.13 7.72 11.14
C ASN A 176 6.78 9.18 10.80
N LYS A 177 6.33 9.43 9.57
CA LYS A 177 5.98 10.75 9.01
C LYS A 177 4.68 10.64 8.20
N PRO A 178 3.85 11.72 8.14
CA PRO A 178 2.60 11.72 7.36
C PRO A 178 2.83 12.04 5.87
N ILE A 179 3.65 11.24 5.20
CA ILE A 179 4.04 11.48 3.79
C ILE A 179 2.88 11.24 2.83
N VAL A 180 2.19 10.12 3.00
CA VAL A 180 1.00 9.80 2.22
C VAL A 180 -0.25 10.22 3.00
N LYS A 181 -1.18 10.87 2.32
CA LYS A 181 -2.47 11.22 2.93
C LYS A 181 -3.29 9.97 3.15
N GLU A 182 -3.87 9.85 4.35
CA GLU A 182 -4.71 8.71 4.75
C GLU A 182 -6.13 9.18 4.98
N PHE A 183 -7.07 8.66 4.18
CA PHE A 183 -8.50 8.91 4.35
C PHE A 183 -9.21 7.67 4.90
N ILE A 184 -9.62 7.75 6.15
CA ILE A 184 -10.21 6.63 6.89
C ILE A 184 -11.69 6.89 7.09
N GLN A 185 -12.54 5.88 6.85
CA GLN A 185 -13.99 5.89 7.09
C GLN A 185 -14.69 7.11 6.45
N ASN A 186 -15.26 8.01 7.22
CA ASN A 186 -15.99 9.19 6.73
C ASN A 186 -15.10 10.21 6.01
N LYS A 187 -13.79 10.23 6.31
CA LYS A 187 -12.83 11.05 5.58
C LYS A 187 -12.55 10.50 4.18
N PHE A 188 -12.81 9.22 3.93
CA PHE A 188 -12.77 8.64 2.59
C PHE A 188 -14.05 8.99 1.85
N ASN A 189 -14.04 10.10 1.14
CA ASN A 189 -15.11 10.61 0.32
C ASN A 189 -14.54 11.33 -0.93
N CYS A 190 -15.38 11.54 -1.93
CA CYS A 190 -14.98 12.09 -3.21
C CYS A 190 -14.35 13.48 -3.10
N ASN A 191 -14.91 14.38 -2.28
CA ASN A 191 -14.41 15.75 -2.13
C ASN A 191 -12.98 15.80 -1.59
N ASN A 192 -12.68 14.97 -0.58
CA ASN A 192 -11.33 14.89 -0.02
C ASN A 192 -10.34 14.30 -1.03
N LEU A 193 -10.75 13.29 -1.82
CA LEU A 193 -9.93 12.75 -2.88
C LEU A 193 -9.63 13.80 -3.95
N ILE A 194 -10.62 14.54 -4.42
CA ILE A 194 -10.45 15.60 -5.41
C ILE A 194 -9.44 16.66 -4.92
N LYS A 195 -9.60 17.10 -3.67
CA LYS A 195 -8.69 18.08 -3.07
C LYS A 195 -7.26 17.58 -3.04
N GLU A 196 -7.04 16.36 -2.56
CA GLU A 196 -5.70 15.77 -2.45
C GLU A 196 -5.07 15.48 -3.82
N LEU A 197 -5.87 15.04 -4.81
CA LEU A 197 -5.39 14.83 -6.18
C LEU A 197 -4.80 16.12 -6.77
N LYS A 198 -5.46 17.26 -6.56
CA LYS A 198 -4.97 18.56 -7.01
C LYS A 198 -3.70 18.99 -6.27
N ASP A 199 -3.60 18.72 -4.97
CA ASP A 199 -2.41 19.05 -4.15
C ASP A 199 -1.19 18.25 -4.61
N ILE A 200 -1.35 16.96 -4.88
CA ILE A 200 -0.26 16.06 -5.32
C ILE A 200 0.33 16.50 -6.68
N GLU A 201 -0.41 17.18 -7.52
CA GLU A 201 0.09 17.67 -8.81
C GLU A 201 1.15 18.77 -8.66
N SER A 202 1.24 19.41 -7.50
CA SER A 202 2.23 20.44 -7.23
C SER A 202 3.68 19.93 -7.27
N LYS A 203 4.61 20.78 -7.72
CA LYS A 203 6.04 20.43 -7.79
C LYS A 203 6.63 20.14 -6.40
N SER A 204 6.16 20.84 -5.37
CA SER A 204 6.61 20.64 -3.99
C SER A 204 6.25 19.25 -3.45
N ARG A 205 4.99 18.83 -3.65
CA ARG A 205 4.52 17.49 -3.22
C ARG A 205 5.24 16.37 -3.96
N LYS A 206 5.47 16.53 -5.27
CA LYS A 206 6.23 15.53 -6.04
C LYS A 206 7.65 15.35 -5.51
N ARG A 207 8.35 16.46 -5.19
CA ARG A 207 9.70 16.40 -4.58
C ARG A 207 9.67 15.76 -3.19
N GLU A 208 8.65 16.04 -2.38
CA GLU A 208 8.48 15.43 -1.06
C GLU A 208 8.32 13.91 -1.16
N PHE A 209 7.49 13.41 -2.08
CA PHE A 209 7.36 11.98 -2.34
C PHE A 209 8.68 11.36 -2.79
N ASP A 210 9.40 11.98 -3.73
CA ASP A 210 10.67 11.46 -4.23
C ASP A 210 11.74 11.33 -3.14
N ASN A 211 11.85 12.33 -2.27
CA ASN A 211 12.79 12.33 -1.16
C ASN A 211 12.42 11.27 -0.12
N SER A 212 11.14 11.25 0.27
CA SER A 212 10.63 10.33 1.27
C SER A 212 10.69 8.87 0.81
N TYR A 213 10.46 8.59 -0.47
CA TYR A 213 10.57 7.24 -1.00
C TYR A 213 12.02 6.78 -1.14
N ARG A 214 12.98 7.69 -1.35
CA ARG A 214 14.42 7.37 -1.21
C ARG A 214 14.78 7.04 0.22
N GLU A 215 14.30 7.82 1.20
CA GLU A 215 14.48 7.53 2.63
C GLU A 215 13.86 6.18 3.00
N LEU A 216 12.63 5.91 2.58
CA LEU A 216 11.94 4.64 2.78
C LEU A 216 12.76 3.46 2.23
N ARG A 217 13.28 3.60 1.01
CA ARG A 217 14.08 2.56 0.37
C ARG A 217 15.38 2.29 1.11
N SER A 218 16.00 3.33 1.66
CA SER A 218 17.19 3.23 2.51
C SER A 218 16.91 2.45 3.80
N ILE A 219 15.78 2.73 4.47
CA ILE A 219 15.38 2.05 5.71
C ILE A 219 15.06 0.56 5.46
N ILE A 220 14.36 0.26 4.37
CA ILE A 220 14.02 -1.12 4.00
C ILE A 220 15.27 -1.94 3.62
N GLY A 221 16.30 -1.27 3.09
CA GLY A 221 17.54 -1.92 2.68
C GLY A 221 17.42 -2.68 1.35
N LYS A 222 18.52 -3.27 0.92
CA LYS A 222 18.65 -4.03 -0.33
C LYS A 222 18.78 -5.54 -0.11
N GLU A 223 18.68 -5.97 1.13
CA GLU A 223 18.91 -7.35 1.53
C GLU A 223 17.88 -8.30 0.92
N ASP A 224 18.33 -9.48 0.52
CA ASP A 224 17.42 -10.55 0.09
C ASP A 224 16.84 -11.26 1.31
N ALA A 225 15.63 -10.87 1.68
CA ALA A 225 14.93 -11.40 2.84
C ALA A 225 14.80 -12.93 2.80
N SER A 226 14.51 -13.50 1.63
CA SER A 226 14.32 -14.95 1.48
C SER A 226 15.64 -15.68 1.70
N LYS A 227 16.72 -15.19 1.10
CA LYS A 227 18.07 -15.75 1.30
C LYS A 227 18.50 -15.63 2.76
N ASN A 228 18.33 -14.44 3.37
CA ASN A 228 18.73 -14.20 4.75
C ASN A 228 17.98 -15.09 5.74
N VAL A 229 16.69 -15.34 5.51
CA VAL A 229 15.91 -16.24 6.38
C VAL A 229 16.36 -17.68 6.19
N SER A 230 16.51 -18.16 4.95
CA SER A 230 16.92 -19.55 4.68
C SER A 230 18.29 -19.88 5.29
N GLU A 231 19.27 -18.98 5.14
CA GLU A 231 20.60 -19.15 5.75
C GLU A 231 20.54 -19.19 7.29
N LYS A 232 19.68 -18.35 7.90
CA LYS A 232 19.52 -18.32 9.36
C LYS A 232 18.80 -19.56 9.89
N ILE A 233 17.82 -20.08 9.17
CA ILE A 233 17.14 -21.33 9.52
C ILE A 233 18.15 -22.48 9.42
N TYR A 234 18.86 -22.59 8.30
CA TYR A 234 19.85 -23.66 8.09
C TYR A 234 20.96 -23.69 9.15
N LYS A 235 21.40 -22.53 9.63
CA LYS A 235 22.41 -22.45 10.71
C LYS A 235 21.90 -22.81 12.09
N ASN A 236 20.59 -22.92 12.28
CA ASN A 236 19.97 -23.28 13.55
C ASN A 236 19.37 -24.70 13.57
N LEU A 237 19.55 -25.47 12.47
CA LEU A 237 19.29 -26.90 12.37
C LEU A 237 20.55 -27.67 12.74
#